data_d6f26587fa5048f49147560a85251d74
#
_entry.id   d6f26587fa5048f49147560a85251d74
#
_cell.length_a   1.000
_cell.length_b   1.000
_cell.length_c   1.000
_cell.angle_alpha   90.00
_cell.angle_beta   90.00
_cell.angle_gamma   90.00
#
_symmetry.space_group_name_H-M   'P 1'
#
loop_
_entity.id
_entity.type
_entity.pdbx_description
1 polymer ?
#
loop_
_entity_poly.entity_id
_entity_poly.type
_entity_poly.pdbx_seq_one_letter_code
_entity_poly.pdbx_strand_id
1 'polypeptide(L)'
;MWEYSLTLQEEGIVTEVGYQRQKPYFGDPTRNVNYSEGDLWELWQHAVAAGSELAFARMIGRNDFIPHFNKWKTELDIPGLGEVRYSFRDKPQLRYTNRDDDNLIYILMSDGMRHKVRRTSENGWVGEPYRAIGWLYGYQCKKDAWKWTDKTWYVPLEELAPMETLAI
;
A
#
# COMPACT_ATOMS: atom_id res chain seq x y z
N MET A 1 -7.37 -11.59 13.72
CA MET A 1 -6.85 -10.21 13.57
C MET A 1 -5.99 -10.19 12.32
N TRP A 2 -6.27 -9.26 11.41
CA TRP A 2 -5.59 -9.15 10.11
C TRP A 2 -4.34 -8.28 10.25
N GLU A 3 -3.28 -8.85 10.84
CA GLU A 3 -1.98 -8.21 11.07
C GLU A 3 -0.84 -9.15 10.70
N TYR A 4 0.25 -8.58 10.19
CA TYR A 4 1.48 -9.31 9.91
C TYR A 4 2.70 -8.40 10.08
N SER A 5 3.66 -8.84 10.89
CA SER A 5 4.98 -8.22 11.01
C SER A 5 5.94 -8.93 10.08
N LEU A 6 6.57 -8.18 9.18
CA LEU A 6 7.60 -8.72 8.30
C LEU A 6 8.79 -9.20 9.13
N THR A 7 9.35 -10.32 8.75
CA THR A 7 10.65 -10.77 9.26
C THR A 7 11.76 -9.84 8.77
N LEU A 8 12.93 -9.87 9.40
CA LEU A 8 14.08 -9.09 8.96
C LEU A 8 14.46 -9.37 7.49
N GLN A 9 14.34 -10.62 7.07
CA GLN A 9 14.58 -11.01 5.67
C GLN A 9 13.54 -10.37 4.73
N GLU A 10 12.27 -10.38 5.09
CA GLU A 10 11.19 -9.78 4.31
C GLU A 10 11.32 -8.25 4.26
N GLU A 11 11.75 -7.60 5.33
CA GLU A 11 12.09 -6.16 5.32
C GLU A 11 13.20 -5.86 4.30
N GLY A 12 14.22 -6.73 4.20
CA GLY A 12 15.24 -6.63 3.16
C GLY A 12 14.67 -6.77 1.75
N ILE A 13 13.77 -7.73 1.53
CA ILE A 13 13.11 -7.95 0.24
C ILE A 13 12.31 -6.71 -0.18
N VAL A 14 11.45 -6.17 0.68
CA VAL A 14 10.60 -5.02 0.32
C VAL A 14 11.39 -3.73 0.15
N THR A 15 12.50 -3.58 0.87
CA THR A 15 13.43 -2.46 0.66
C THR A 15 14.05 -2.53 -0.72
N GLU A 16 14.52 -3.70 -1.16
CA GLU A 16 15.06 -3.91 -2.50
C GLU A 16 13.99 -3.68 -3.58
N VAL A 17 12.77 -4.20 -3.40
CA VAL A 17 11.66 -3.94 -4.32
C VAL A 17 11.37 -2.44 -4.42
N GLY A 18 11.34 -1.74 -3.29
CA GLY A 18 11.15 -0.28 -3.25
C GLY A 18 12.24 0.46 -4.01
N TYR A 19 13.50 0.07 -3.84
CA TYR A 19 14.63 0.62 -4.58
C TYR A 19 14.48 0.40 -6.09
N GLN A 20 14.14 -0.81 -6.53
CA GLN A 20 13.96 -1.13 -7.95
C GLN A 20 12.77 -0.37 -8.57
N ARG A 21 11.70 -0.14 -7.81
CA ARG A 21 10.56 0.69 -8.25
C ARG A 21 10.94 2.16 -8.42
N GLN A 22 11.81 2.69 -7.55
CA GLN A 22 12.24 4.10 -7.55
C GLN A 22 13.39 4.37 -8.52
N LYS A 23 14.27 3.40 -8.74
CA LYS A 23 15.50 3.55 -9.54
C LYS A 23 15.31 4.25 -10.89
N PRO A 24 14.26 3.96 -11.70
CA PRO A 24 14.05 4.64 -12.98
C PRO A 24 13.80 6.15 -12.87
N TYR A 25 13.52 6.64 -11.67
CA TYR A 25 13.11 8.01 -11.42
C TYR A 25 14.13 8.83 -10.62
N PHE A 26 15.25 8.23 -10.21
CA PHE A 26 16.29 8.97 -9.51
C PHE A 26 16.82 10.12 -10.37
N GLY A 27 16.79 11.33 -9.78
CA GLY A 27 17.29 12.54 -10.44
C GLY A 27 16.39 13.08 -11.57
N ASP A 28 15.15 12.58 -11.73
CA ASP A 28 14.21 13.11 -12.72
C ASP A 28 13.66 14.48 -12.29
N PRO A 29 14.08 15.59 -12.94
CA PRO A 29 13.65 16.92 -12.56
C PRO A 29 12.20 17.23 -12.93
N THR A 30 11.55 16.37 -13.73
CA THR A 30 10.15 16.55 -14.15
C THR A 30 9.17 16.00 -13.13
N ARG A 31 9.63 15.19 -12.17
CA ARG A 31 8.81 14.72 -11.06
C ARG A 31 8.65 15.84 -10.04
N ASN A 32 7.42 16.28 -9.92
CA ASN A 32 7.05 17.24 -8.91
C ASN A 32 7.07 16.57 -7.53
N VAL A 33 8.24 16.55 -6.92
CA VAL A 33 8.43 15.98 -5.57
C VAL A 33 7.94 17.02 -4.58
N ASN A 34 6.68 16.94 -4.20
CA ASN A 34 6.05 17.82 -3.20
C ASN A 34 6.54 17.57 -1.76
N TYR A 35 7.61 16.79 -1.59
CA TYR A 35 8.12 16.40 -0.29
C TYR A 35 9.56 16.87 -0.11
N SER A 36 9.85 17.44 1.04
CA SER A 36 11.16 17.98 1.40
C SER A 36 12.29 16.96 1.45
N GLU A 37 11.96 15.67 1.39
CA GLU A 37 12.91 14.56 1.50
C GLU A 37 13.23 13.90 0.14
N GLY A 38 12.57 14.34 -0.95
CA GLY A 38 12.90 13.93 -2.31
C GLY A 38 12.89 12.42 -2.55
N ASP A 39 13.92 11.93 -3.23
CA ASP A 39 14.05 10.52 -3.64
C ASP A 39 14.02 9.52 -2.47
N LEU A 40 14.54 9.89 -1.30
CA LEU A 40 14.51 9.03 -0.11
C LEU A 40 13.08 8.82 0.42
N TRP A 41 12.25 9.84 0.35
CA TRP A 41 10.85 9.74 0.74
C TRP A 41 10.07 8.82 -0.22
N GLU A 42 10.26 8.99 -1.51
CA GLU A 42 9.62 8.13 -2.51
C GLU A 42 10.10 6.69 -2.41
N LEU A 43 11.42 6.47 -2.20
CA LEU A 43 11.98 5.15 -1.95
C LEU A 43 11.30 4.47 -0.76
N TRP A 44 11.14 5.19 0.35
CA TRP A 44 10.47 4.68 1.53
C TRP A 44 9.00 4.34 1.23
N GLN A 45 8.27 5.20 0.51
CA GLN A 45 6.89 4.92 0.12
C GLN A 45 6.76 3.66 -0.73
N HIS A 46 7.66 3.46 -1.68
CA HIS A 46 7.68 2.23 -2.50
C HIS A 46 7.98 0.98 -1.68
N ALA A 47 8.89 1.07 -0.71
CA ALA A 47 9.20 -0.03 0.20
C ALA A 47 8.00 -0.38 1.10
N VAL A 48 7.31 0.62 1.64
CA VAL A 48 6.10 0.42 2.47
C VAL A 48 4.94 -0.15 1.63
N ALA A 49 4.77 0.31 0.39
CA ALA A 49 3.78 -0.26 -0.52
C ALA A 49 4.06 -1.75 -0.78
N ALA A 50 5.29 -2.09 -1.15
CA ALA A 50 5.71 -3.49 -1.33
C ALA A 50 5.53 -4.31 -0.04
N GLY A 51 5.84 -3.71 1.12
CA GLY A 51 5.63 -4.33 2.43
C GLY A 51 4.15 -4.63 2.72
N SER A 52 3.26 -3.73 2.34
CA SER A 52 1.81 -3.92 2.45
C SER A 52 1.32 -5.08 1.59
N GLU A 53 1.78 -5.16 0.34
CA GLU A 53 1.47 -6.26 -0.59
C GLU A 53 1.96 -7.60 -0.02
N LEU A 54 3.22 -7.65 0.43
CA LEU A 54 3.83 -8.85 1.00
C LEU A 54 3.12 -9.30 2.29
N ALA A 55 2.88 -8.37 3.21
CA ALA A 55 2.19 -8.66 4.47
C ALA A 55 0.78 -9.21 4.22
N PHE A 56 0.03 -8.59 3.30
CA PHE A 56 -1.29 -9.07 2.95
C PHE A 56 -1.24 -10.48 2.32
N ALA A 57 -0.30 -10.72 1.41
CA ALA A 57 -0.10 -12.04 0.83
C ALA A 57 0.18 -13.11 1.91
N ARG A 58 0.99 -12.79 2.93
CA ARG A 58 1.25 -13.70 4.07
C ARG A 58 0.00 -13.95 4.91
N MET A 59 -0.82 -12.92 5.17
CA MET A 59 -2.09 -13.05 5.91
C MET A 59 -3.05 -14.03 5.23
N ILE A 60 -3.01 -14.12 3.89
CA ILE A 60 -3.85 -15.05 3.11
C ILE A 60 -3.14 -16.36 2.73
N GLY A 61 -2.00 -16.65 3.35
CA GLY A 61 -1.29 -17.93 3.18
C GLY A 61 -0.44 -18.04 1.90
N ARG A 62 -0.20 -16.96 1.17
CA ARG A 62 0.66 -16.95 -0.04
C ARG A 62 2.12 -16.76 0.35
N ASN A 63 2.74 -17.81 0.86
CA ASN A 63 4.08 -17.76 1.44
C ASN A 63 5.23 -17.62 0.41
N ASP A 64 4.99 -17.94 -0.85
CA ASP A 64 5.93 -17.81 -1.97
C ASP A 64 5.80 -16.47 -2.73
N PHE A 65 4.82 -15.65 -2.39
CA PHE A 65 4.59 -14.37 -3.05
C PHE A 65 5.75 -13.38 -2.79
N ILE A 66 6.18 -12.69 -3.84
CA ILE A 66 7.11 -11.56 -3.79
C ILE A 66 6.49 -10.40 -4.59
N PRO A 67 6.45 -9.17 -4.04
CA PRO A 67 5.91 -8.02 -4.77
C PRO A 67 6.68 -7.72 -6.05
N HIS A 68 5.96 -7.33 -7.10
CA HIS A 68 6.59 -6.96 -8.38
C HIS A 68 7.30 -5.59 -8.28
N PHE A 69 8.42 -5.45 -8.99
CA PHE A 69 9.09 -4.16 -9.10
C PHE A 69 9.03 -3.55 -10.52
N ASN A 70 8.87 -4.36 -11.56
CA ASN A 70 8.83 -3.90 -12.96
C ASN A 70 7.48 -4.09 -13.66
N LYS A 71 6.54 -4.82 -13.06
CA LYS A 71 5.22 -5.15 -13.62
C LYS A 71 4.04 -4.53 -12.86
N TRP A 72 4.31 -3.68 -11.89
CA TRP A 72 3.31 -3.07 -11.01
C TRP A 72 2.24 -2.24 -11.72
N LYS A 73 2.46 -1.89 -12.99
CA LYS A 73 1.47 -1.19 -13.83
C LYS A 73 0.61 -2.12 -14.68
N THR A 74 0.98 -3.38 -14.81
CA THR A 74 0.36 -4.33 -15.74
C THR A 74 -0.20 -5.59 -15.07
N GLU A 75 0.18 -5.85 -13.83
CA GLU A 75 -0.29 -6.98 -13.05
C GLU A 75 -0.92 -6.49 -11.75
N LEU A 76 -1.89 -7.26 -11.22
CA LEU A 76 -2.48 -6.98 -9.91
C LEU A 76 -1.44 -7.11 -8.81
N ASP A 77 -1.54 -6.26 -7.77
CA ASP A 77 -0.68 -6.35 -6.60
C ASP A 77 -0.74 -7.75 -5.97
N ILE A 78 -1.95 -8.32 -5.89
CA ILE A 78 -2.15 -9.72 -5.48
C ILE A 78 -2.80 -10.48 -6.66
N PRO A 79 -2.03 -11.30 -7.39
CA PRO A 79 -2.51 -12.00 -8.56
C PRO A 79 -3.78 -12.83 -8.30
N GLY A 80 -4.80 -12.64 -9.13
CA GLY A 80 -6.09 -13.34 -9.00
C GLY A 80 -6.99 -12.86 -7.87
N LEU A 81 -6.63 -11.77 -7.17
CA LEU A 81 -7.47 -11.20 -6.10
C LEU A 81 -7.75 -9.72 -6.33
N GLY A 82 -6.76 -8.85 -6.32
CA GLY A 82 -6.99 -7.42 -6.43
C GLY A 82 -5.78 -6.55 -6.10
N GLU A 83 -6.08 -5.30 -5.75
CA GLU A 83 -5.11 -4.25 -5.50
C GLU A 83 -4.98 -3.95 -4.00
N VAL A 84 -3.78 -3.66 -3.57
CA VAL A 84 -3.47 -3.26 -2.20
C VAL A 84 -3.16 -1.76 -2.17
N ARG A 85 -3.86 -1.05 -1.30
CA ARG A 85 -3.63 0.38 -1.05
C ARG A 85 -3.18 0.56 0.39
N TYR A 86 -2.07 1.21 0.63
CA TYR A 86 -1.63 1.51 1.98
C TYR A 86 -1.92 2.96 2.37
N SER A 87 -2.10 3.19 3.65
CA SER A 87 -2.21 4.52 4.22
C SER A 87 -1.28 4.66 5.42
N PHE A 88 -0.53 5.77 5.46
CA PHE A 88 0.32 6.16 6.57
C PHE A 88 -0.32 7.22 7.48
N ARG A 89 -1.64 7.44 7.33
CA ARG A 89 -2.40 8.40 8.12
C ARG A 89 -2.92 7.77 9.41
N ASP A 90 -3.04 8.56 10.48
CA ASP A 90 -3.66 8.12 11.74
C ASP A 90 -5.12 7.69 11.55
N LYS A 91 -5.81 8.31 10.59
CA LYS A 91 -7.13 7.87 10.10
C LYS A 91 -6.96 7.39 8.67
N PRO A 92 -6.75 6.09 8.45
CA PRO A 92 -6.55 5.53 7.12
C PRO A 92 -7.78 5.74 6.24
N GLN A 93 -7.54 6.01 4.96
CA GLN A 93 -8.58 6.12 3.95
C GLN A 93 -8.15 5.37 2.70
N LEU A 94 -9.08 4.66 2.06
CA LEU A 94 -8.83 4.01 0.79
C LEU A 94 -8.88 5.06 -0.33
N ARG A 95 -7.73 5.30 -0.97
CA ARG A 95 -7.65 6.17 -2.14
C ARG A 95 -8.04 5.39 -3.39
N TYR A 96 -8.99 5.92 -4.13
CA TYR A 96 -9.45 5.41 -5.42
C TYR A 96 -9.40 6.52 -6.48
N THR A 97 -9.03 6.20 -7.71
CA THR A 97 -8.92 7.16 -8.81
C THR A 97 -9.70 6.70 -10.04
N ASN A 98 -9.97 7.62 -10.97
CA ASN A 98 -10.66 7.29 -12.23
C ASN A 98 -9.83 6.40 -13.19
N ARG A 99 -8.57 6.10 -12.85
CA ARG A 99 -7.71 5.15 -13.58
C ARG A 99 -7.79 3.74 -13.04
N ASP A 100 -8.39 3.58 -11.86
CA ASP A 100 -8.55 2.29 -11.19
C ASP A 100 -9.73 1.52 -11.79
N ASP A 101 -9.67 0.18 -11.79
CA ASP A 101 -10.69 -0.68 -12.38
C ASP A 101 -11.85 -0.91 -11.41
N ASP A 102 -13.05 -0.60 -11.86
CA ASP A 102 -14.29 -0.75 -11.09
C ASP A 102 -14.59 -2.20 -10.66
N ASN A 103 -14.08 -3.18 -11.39
CA ASN A 103 -14.35 -4.60 -11.16
C ASN A 103 -13.35 -5.27 -10.20
N LEU A 104 -12.29 -4.58 -9.83
CA LEU A 104 -11.28 -5.12 -8.92
C LEU A 104 -11.64 -4.88 -7.46
N ILE A 105 -11.09 -5.72 -6.61
CA ILE A 105 -11.10 -5.55 -5.15
C ILE A 105 -9.94 -4.65 -4.76
N TYR A 106 -10.19 -3.72 -3.85
CA TYR A 106 -9.21 -2.83 -3.26
C TYR A 106 -9.14 -3.07 -1.76
N ILE A 107 -7.98 -3.45 -1.27
CA ILE A 107 -7.72 -3.71 0.14
C ILE A 107 -6.97 -2.52 0.73
N LEU A 108 -7.49 -1.93 1.81
CA LEU A 108 -6.80 -0.90 2.56
C LEU A 108 -5.91 -1.52 3.62
N MET A 109 -4.62 -1.20 3.55
CA MET A 109 -3.63 -1.52 4.55
C MET A 109 -3.19 -0.28 5.31
N SER A 110 -2.97 -0.42 6.60
CA SER A 110 -2.24 0.55 7.42
C SER A 110 -0.80 0.07 7.60
N ASP A 111 0.14 1.00 7.56
CA ASP A 111 1.54 0.74 7.89
C ASP A 111 1.80 0.69 9.41
N GLY A 112 0.73 0.76 10.21
CA GLY A 112 0.81 0.83 11.65
C GLY A 112 1.49 2.12 12.09
N MET A 113 2.61 1.97 12.81
CA MET A 113 3.41 3.08 13.33
C MET A 113 4.67 3.38 12.49
N ARG A 114 4.86 2.70 11.35
CA ARG A 114 6.07 2.80 10.53
C ARG A 114 6.42 4.25 10.16
N HIS A 115 5.43 5.02 9.76
CA HIS A 115 5.63 6.43 9.41
C HIS A 115 6.06 7.30 10.60
N LYS A 116 5.71 6.93 11.83
CA LYS A 116 6.13 7.64 13.06
C LYS A 116 7.51 7.19 13.51
N VAL A 117 7.77 5.90 13.51
CA VAL A 117 9.03 5.29 13.96
C VAL A 117 10.20 5.67 13.03
N ARG A 118 9.96 5.81 11.72
CA ARG A 118 10.96 6.25 10.76
C ARG A 118 11.70 7.53 11.17
N ARG A 119 11.03 8.45 11.85
CA ARG A 119 11.62 9.74 12.24
C ARG A 119 12.49 9.68 13.51
N THR A 120 12.41 8.60 14.26
CA THR A 120 12.95 8.52 15.63
C THR A 120 14.02 7.45 15.84
N SER A 121 14.27 6.55 14.89
CA SER A 121 15.13 5.39 15.08
C SER A 121 15.89 5.00 13.81
N GLU A 122 17.19 4.71 13.95
CA GLU A 122 18.03 4.20 12.85
C GLU A 122 17.57 2.83 12.33
N ASN A 123 16.95 2.01 13.18
CA ASN A 123 16.38 0.71 12.81
C ASN A 123 14.86 0.77 12.55
N GLY A 124 14.32 1.90 12.53
CA GLY A 124 13.04 2.43 12.18
C GLY A 124 11.84 1.56 12.54
N TRP A 125 11.44 0.73 11.67
CA TRP A 125 10.11 0.10 11.67
C TRP A 125 10.14 -1.43 11.66
N VAL A 126 11.31 -2.04 11.82
CA VAL A 126 11.42 -3.51 11.84
C VAL A 126 10.58 -4.08 12.97
N GLY A 127 9.69 -5.02 12.62
CA GLY A 127 8.77 -5.66 13.57
C GLY A 127 7.42 -4.95 13.76
N GLU A 128 7.26 -3.71 13.29
CA GLU A 128 5.96 -3.03 13.31
C GLU A 128 4.98 -3.72 12.35
N PRO A 129 3.76 -4.08 12.80
CA PRO A 129 2.83 -4.82 11.98
C PRO A 129 2.16 -3.95 10.91
N TYR A 130 1.98 -4.54 9.73
CA TYR A 130 0.97 -4.09 8.80
C TYR A 130 -0.40 -4.63 9.20
N ARG A 131 -1.44 -3.83 8.97
CA ARG A 131 -2.82 -4.19 9.31
C ARG A 131 -3.72 -4.06 8.08
N ALA A 132 -4.46 -5.12 7.76
CA ALA A 132 -5.54 -5.01 6.79
C ALA A 132 -6.79 -4.44 7.48
N ILE A 133 -7.25 -3.29 7.01
CA ILE A 133 -8.33 -2.52 7.63
C ILE A 133 -9.69 -2.98 7.09
N GLY A 134 -9.81 -3.13 5.78
CA GLY A 134 -11.03 -3.49 5.11
C GLY A 134 -10.88 -3.44 3.59
N TRP A 135 -11.96 -3.71 2.89
CA TRP A 135 -11.95 -3.81 1.44
C TRP A 135 -13.24 -3.30 0.78
N LEU A 136 -13.17 -2.96 -0.50
CA LEU A 136 -14.34 -2.67 -1.36
C LEU A 136 -14.04 -3.07 -2.81
N TYR A 137 -15.08 -3.27 -3.58
CA TYR A 137 -14.96 -3.24 -5.05
C TYR A 137 -14.78 -1.80 -5.55
N GLY A 138 -14.06 -1.63 -6.65
CA GLY A 138 -13.80 -0.32 -7.24
C GLY A 138 -15.07 0.50 -7.51
N TYR A 139 -16.11 -0.11 -8.06
CA TYR A 139 -17.39 0.57 -8.32
C TYR A 139 -18.07 1.12 -7.05
N GLN A 140 -17.78 0.56 -5.87
CA GLN A 140 -18.33 1.03 -4.59
C GLN A 140 -17.61 2.28 -4.08
N CYS A 141 -16.41 2.57 -4.59
CA CYS A 141 -15.58 3.69 -4.11
C CYS A 141 -16.03 5.06 -4.63
N LYS A 142 -16.87 5.11 -5.67
CA LYS A 142 -17.26 6.35 -6.39
C LYS A 142 -18.50 7.04 -5.82
N LYS A 143 -18.61 7.20 -4.51
CA LYS A 143 -19.70 7.98 -3.91
C LYS A 143 -19.34 9.47 -3.90
N ASP A 144 -20.30 10.34 -4.22
CA ASP A 144 -20.10 11.80 -4.23
C ASP A 144 -19.62 12.35 -2.90
N ALA A 145 -20.10 11.78 -1.77
CA ALA A 145 -19.68 12.15 -0.43
C ALA A 145 -18.17 11.97 -0.15
N TRP A 146 -17.48 11.11 -0.93
CA TRP A 146 -16.05 10.81 -0.76
C TRP A 146 -15.18 11.44 -1.84
N LYS A 147 -15.79 12.20 -2.74
CA LYS A 147 -15.11 12.84 -3.85
C LYS A 147 -14.20 13.97 -3.35
N TRP A 148 -12.91 13.85 -3.64
CA TRP A 148 -11.90 14.86 -3.35
C TRP A 148 -11.64 15.77 -4.54
N THR A 149 -11.50 15.18 -5.73
CA THR A 149 -11.38 15.87 -7.01
C THR A 149 -12.27 15.18 -8.03
N ASP A 150 -12.38 15.69 -9.25
CA ASP A 150 -13.13 15.03 -10.34
C ASP A 150 -12.59 13.63 -10.70
N LYS A 151 -11.40 13.29 -10.20
CA LYS A 151 -10.68 12.05 -10.55
C LYS A 151 -10.28 11.21 -9.35
N THR A 152 -10.60 11.63 -8.12
CA THR A 152 -10.10 10.97 -6.90
C THR A 152 -11.16 10.96 -5.81
N TRP A 153 -11.29 9.80 -5.15
CA TRP A 153 -12.13 9.55 -3.98
C TRP A 153 -11.27 9.06 -2.82
N TYR A 154 -11.67 9.43 -1.61
CA TYR A 154 -11.10 8.92 -0.36
C TYR A 154 -12.21 8.30 0.47
N VAL A 155 -12.25 6.97 0.48
CA VAL A 155 -13.24 6.19 1.21
C VAL A 155 -12.83 6.13 2.68
N PRO A 156 -13.67 6.58 3.61
CA PRO A 156 -13.37 6.48 5.04
C PRO A 156 -13.38 5.03 5.52
N LEU A 157 -12.61 4.74 6.57
CA LEU A 157 -12.41 3.37 7.06
C LEU A 157 -13.71 2.69 7.52
N GLU A 158 -14.63 3.45 8.09
CA GLU A 158 -15.92 2.99 8.59
C GLU A 158 -16.91 2.53 7.51
N GLU A 159 -16.60 2.83 6.26
CA GLU A 159 -17.39 2.46 5.08
C GLU A 159 -16.83 1.21 4.37
N LEU A 160 -15.68 0.72 4.81
CA LEU A 160 -15.08 -0.48 4.24
C LEU A 160 -15.76 -1.74 4.77
N ALA A 161 -15.88 -2.75 3.92
CA ALA A 161 -16.30 -4.08 4.34
C ALA A 161 -15.23 -4.70 5.26
N PRO A 162 -15.64 -5.39 6.34
CA PRO A 162 -14.71 -6.09 7.22
C PRO A 162 -13.91 -7.16 6.48
N MET A 163 -12.64 -7.35 6.85
CA MET A 163 -11.75 -8.33 6.21
C MET A 163 -12.28 -9.77 6.28
N GLU A 164 -13.04 -10.09 7.33
CA GLU A 164 -13.66 -11.40 7.53
C GLU A 164 -14.72 -11.74 6.47
N THR A 165 -15.21 -10.75 5.74
CA THR A 165 -16.20 -10.93 4.67
C THR A 165 -15.56 -11.09 3.29
N LEU A 166 -14.23 -10.90 3.17
CA LEU A 166 -13.52 -11.12 1.93
C LEU A 166 -13.44 -12.63 1.63
N ALA A 167 -14.03 -13.04 0.52
CA ALA A 167 -13.91 -14.41 0.02
C ALA A 167 -12.52 -14.60 -0.64
N ILE A 168 -11.69 -15.44 -0.05
CA ILE A 168 -10.33 -15.75 -0.51
C ILE A 168 -10.25 -17.21 -0.89
#